data_c0656b6ab740f26d05e4ba443433f7c7
#
_entry.id   c0656b6ab740f26d05e4ba443433f7c7
#
_cell.length_a   1.000
_cell.length_b   1.000
_cell.length_c   1.000
_cell.angle_alpha   90.00
_cell.angle_beta   90.00
_cell.angle_gamma   90.00
#
_symmetry.space_group_name_H-M   'P 1'
#
loop_
_entity.id
_entity.type
_entity.pdbx_description
1 polymer ?
#
loop_
_entity_poly.entity_id
_entity_poly.type
_entity_poly.pdbx_seq_one_letter_code
_entity_poly.pdbx_strand_id
1 'polypeptide(L)'
;MDYRKLADLLFPDVTDTPAEVEARYPARNLPEGAKVTRFAPSPTGFVHLGGLYGATIDERLAHQSGGVVYLRIEDTDAKREVAGATEKLIRIFRQYGVRFDEGATLDADGNVTDSGSYGPYRQSQRAHIYHVFAKKLVEEGKAYPCFTTEEEYEELQATDKKAEIKSKEWTAADNAAAFERQAAMRNFTLEEVAAHLAAGHPWVLRILSDGDPDGNKKVVFTDLIKGKIEMPENSEDFVLLKSDGIPTYHFAHAVDDHLMHTTHVVRGEEWLPSSAKHIQLFRYLGFAMPKYMHTAQVMCFDANGNKRKLSKRDMGSNMEDFFRLGYAPVCVCEYLMTILNSNYEEWRAQNPDRPYTDFPFSIKKMSASGCVMDIPKLNDVSKNVLSRFTAAEIYDATVAWAADCDPELHACLTADPAYAQAIFAIGRGGKKPRKDFATFADVKPYLDFFYDSLFSIRDSLPDGTDPADVRAAINAFCAVYDESDDSSAWFDKIKSIADSLGYASDMKAYKQNPSAFRGSVADISSFLRLAVTGRLNAPDLYTVMHLLGRSRTLSRLTAFAEGTGRTLGRTLGDS
;
A
#
# COMPACT_ATOMS: atom_id res chain seq x y z
N MET A 1 8.61 24.91 -45.14
CA MET A 1 7.46 24.02 -44.84
C MET A 1 6.23 24.87 -44.56
N ASP A 2 5.09 24.57 -45.20
CA ASP A 2 3.79 25.16 -44.82
C ASP A 2 3.17 24.27 -43.71
N TYR A 3 3.40 24.67 -42.48
CA TYR A 3 2.99 23.89 -41.32
C TYR A 3 1.47 23.77 -41.15
N ARG A 4 0.71 24.75 -41.64
CA ARG A 4 -0.76 24.69 -41.61
C ARG A 4 -1.27 23.59 -42.55
N LYS A 5 -0.75 23.56 -43.80
CA LYS A 5 -1.09 22.46 -44.72
C LYS A 5 -0.63 21.11 -44.22
N LEU A 6 0.54 21.06 -43.59
CA LEU A 6 1.03 19.81 -42.97
C LEU A 6 0.07 19.33 -41.88
N ALA A 7 -0.38 20.20 -41.01
CA ALA A 7 -1.33 19.87 -39.94
C ALA A 7 -2.67 19.36 -40.49
N ASP A 8 -3.18 19.99 -41.54
CA ASP A 8 -4.42 19.57 -42.20
C ASP A 8 -4.27 18.21 -42.92
N LEU A 9 -3.09 17.91 -43.47
CA LEU A 9 -2.80 16.58 -44.03
C LEU A 9 -2.75 15.46 -42.97
N LEU A 10 -2.14 15.74 -41.82
CA LEU A 10 -1.98 14.76 -40.75
C LEU A 10 -3.27 14.54 -39.94
N PHE A 11 -4.08 15.58 -39.79
CA PHE A 11 -5.29 15.59 -38.97
C PHE A 11 -6.50 16.13 -39.73
N PRO A 12 -6.93 15.50 -40.85
CA PRO A 12 -7.99 16.03 -41.71
C PRO A 12 -9.36 16.08 -41.00
N ASP A 13 -9.60 15.18 -40.07
CA ASP A 13 -10.88 15.06 -39.34
C ASP A 13 -10.93 15.91 -38.04
N VAL A 14 -9.84 16.59 -37.70
CA VAL A 14 -9.77 17.46 -36.51
C VAL A 14 -10.18 18.87 -36.87
N THR A 15 -11.41 19.20 -36.50
CA THR A 15 -12.03 20.52 -36.75
C THR A 15 -12.07 21.41 -35.52
N ASP A 16 -12.06 20.80 -34.31
CA ASP A 16 -12.03 21.52 -33.05
C ASP A 16 -10.73 22.30 -32.89
N THR A 17 -10.83 23.46 -32.27
CA THR A 17 -9.67 24.25 -31.85
C THR A 17 -9.31 23.97 -30.39
N PRO A 18 -8.07 24.21 -29.96
CA PRO A 18 -7.69 24.14 -28.55
C PRO A 18 -8.61 24.94 -27.62
N ALA A 19 -9.01 26.14 -28.01
CA ALA A 19 -9.91 27.00 -27.23
C ALA A 19 -11.31 26.38 -27.04
N GLU A 20 -11.85 25.72 -28.06
CA GLU A 20 -13.14 25.02 -27.97
C GLU A 20 -13.03 23.79 -27.06
N VAL A 21 -11.91 23.09 -27.09
CA VAL A 21 -11.65 21.98 -26.15
C VAL A 21 -11.53 22.53 -24.72
N GLU A 22 -10.73 23.55 -24.48
CA GLU A 22 -10.55 24.17 -23.15
C GLU A 22 -11.87 24.70 -22.58
N ALA A 23 -12.76 25.24 -23.41
CA ALA A 23 -14.08 25.71 -22.98
C ALA A 23 -14.97 24.59 -22.40
N ARG A 24 -14.73 23.32 -22.76
CA ARG A 24 -15.44 22.15 -22.19
C ARG A 24 -14.92 21.79 -20.79
N TYR A 25 -13.77 22.32 -20.39
CA TYR A 25 -13.09 22.10 -19.13
C TYR A 25 -12.94 23.42 -18.35
N PRO A 26 -14.04 23.99 -17.83
CA PRO A 26 -14.00 25.30 -17.17
C PRO A 26 -13.17 25.27 -15.90
N ALA A 27 -12.68 26.44 -15.48
CA ALA A 27 -11.95 26.55 -14.22
C ALA A 27 -12.78 26.04 -13.03
N ARG A 28 -12.12 25.35 -12.12
CA ARG A 28 -12.76 24.78 -10.93
C ARG A 28 -13.16 25.87 -9.95
N ASN A 29 -14.38 25.79 -9.42
CA ASN A 29 -14.83 26.69 -8.36
C ASN A 29 -14.40 26.13 -6.99
N LEU A 30 -13.16 26.41 -6.59
CA LEU A 30 -12.54 25.92 -5.36
C LEU A 30 -12.05 27.09 -4.50
N PRO A 31 -11.91 26.91 -3.17
CA PRO A 31 -11.31 27.90 -2.30
C PRO A 31 -9.90 28.32 -2.74
N GLU A 32 -9.49 29.52 -2.39
CA GLU A 32 -8.13 29.98 -2.65
C GLU A 32 -7.10 29.06 -1.96
N GLY A 33 -6.09 28.64 -2.71
CA GLY A 33 -5.05 27.73 -2.22
C GLY A 33 -5.44 26.25 -2.23
N ALA A 34 -6.66 25.91 -2.64
CA ALA A 34 -7.09 24.53 -2.81
C ALA A 34 -6.20 23.81 -3.84
N LYS A 35 -5.86 22.57 -3.53
CA LYS A 35 -5.00 21.75 -4.40
C LYS A 35 -5.84 20.74 -5.17
N VAL A 36 -5.58 20.67 -6.47
CA VAL A 36 -6.11 19.63 -7.35
C VAL A 36 -4.98 18.65 -7.61
N THR A 37 -5.17 17.43 -7.16
CA THR A 37 -4.22 16.33 -7.30
C THR A 37 -4.85 15.18 -8.09
N ARG A 38 -4.03 14.27 -8.58
CA ARG A 38 -4.52 13.09 -9.27
C ARG A 38 -3.66 11.87 -8.98
N PHE A 39 -4.31 10.76 -8.73
CA PHE A 39 -3.68 9.47 -8.86
C PHE A 39 -3.94 8.94 -10.29
N ALA A 40 -2.87 8.60 -11.00
CA ALA A 40 -2.93 8.30 -12.43
C ALA A 40 -2.20 7.00 -12.77
N PRO A 41 -2.76 5.84 -12.37
CA PRO A 41 -2.14 4.53 -12.58
C PRO A 41 -2.43 3.98 -13.98
N SER A 42 -1.49 3.17 -14.49
CA SER A 42 -1.75 2.27 -15.62
C SER A 42 -2.39 0.97 -15.13
N PRO A 43 -3.39 0.40 -15.83
CA PRO A 43 -4.11 -0.81 -15.41
C PRO A 43 -3.30 -2.09 -15.68
N THR A 44 -2.18 -2.28 -14.98
CA THR A 44 -1.24 -3.40 -15.16
C THR A 44 -1.48 -4.60 -14.25
N GLY A 45 -2.62 -4.65 -13.55
CA GLY A 45 -3.10 -5.81 -12.80
C GLY A 45 -2.76 -5.83 -11.31
N PHE A 46 -1.77 -5.08 -10.83
CA PHE A 46 -1.37 -5.09 -9.42
C PHE A 46 -1.35 -3.67 -8.84
N VAL A 47 -1.99 -3.53 -7.68
CA VAL A 47 -1.81 -2.34 -6.84
C VAL A 47 -0.72 -2.69 -5.81
N HIS A 48 0.42 -2.02 -5.89
CA HIS A 48 1.49 -2.19 -4.91
C HIS A 48 1.44 -1.09 -3.83
N LEU A 49 2.12 -1.34 -2.72
CA LEU A 49 2.16 -0.41 -1.59
C LEU A 49 2.58 1.02 -2.00
N GLY A 50 3.51 1.15 -2.96
CA GLY A 50 3.89 2.47 -3.51
C GLY A 50 2.75 3.20 -4.23
N GLY A 51 1.81 2.47 -4.83
CA GLY A 51 0.59 3.05 -5.40
C GLY A 51 -0.33 3.60 -4.31
N LEU A 52 -0.58 2.81 -3.26
CA LEU A 52 -1.36 3.28 -2.11
C LEU A 52 -0.67 4.47 -1.40
N TYR A 53 0.66 4.44 -1.28
CA TYR A 53 1.47 5.52 -0.74
C TYR A 53 1.26 6.83 -1.53
N GLY A 54 1.35 6.78 -2.87
CA GLY A 54 1.12 7.95 -3.73
C GLY A 54 -0.32 8.47 -3.65
N ALA A 55 -1.31 7.58 -3.77
CA ALA A 55 -2.72 7.94 -3.69
C ALA A 55 -3.10 8.55 -2.33
N THR A 56 -2.51 8.07 -1.22
CA THR A 56 -2.70 8.66 0.11
C THR A 56 -2.15 10.09 0.17
N ILE A 57 -0.99 10.37 -0.43
CA ILE A 57 -0.44 11.73 -0.48
C ILE A 57 -1.36 12.63 -1.30
N ASP A 58 -1.79 12.19 -2.49
CA ASP A 58 -2.70 12.95 -3.34
C ASP A 58 -3.98 13.33 -2.60
N GLU A 59 -4.61 12.36 -1.94
CA GLU A 59 -5.82 12.55 -1.16
C GLU A 59 -5.62 13.52 0.01
N ARG A 60 -4.58 13.32 0.83
CA ARG A 60 -4.30 14.19 1.99
C ARG A 60 -4.06 15.64 1.56
N LEU A 61 -3.29 15.85 0.51
CA LEU A 61 -3.00 17.20 -0.02
C LEU A 61 -4.25 17.91 -0.51
N ALA A 62 -5.08 17.21 -1.26
CA ALA A 62 -6.32 17.76 -1.79
C ALA A 62 -7.30 18.09 -0.67
N HIS A 63 -7.68 17.10 0.13
CA HIS A 63 -8.73 17.25 1.14
C HIS A 63 -8.35 18.24 2.24
N GLN A 64 -7.11 18.26 2.70
CA GLN A 64 -6.68 19.25 3.72
C GLN A 64 -6.63 20.69 3.22
N SER A 65 -6.63 20.90 1.90
CA SER A 65 -6.68 22.24 1.31
C SER A 65 -8.08 22.66 0.85
N GLY A 66 -9.09 21.81 1.05
CA GLY A 66 -10.43 22.01 0.49
C GLY A 66 -10.48 21.85 -1.04
N GLY A 67 -9.54 21.09 -1.59
CA GLY A 67 -9.42 20.81 -3.00
C GLY A 67 -10.02 19.47 -3.42
N VAL A 68 -9.55 18.95 -4.56
CA VAL A 68 -10.10 17.76 -5.23
C VAL A 68 -8.98 16.78 -5.58
N VAL A 69 -9.20 15.51 -5.31
CA VAL A 69 -8.39 14.41 -5.83
C VAL A 69 -9.20 13.57 -6.82
N TYR A 70 -8.64 13.29 -7.99
CA TYR A 70 -9.32 12.46 -8.98
C TYR A 70 -8.49 11.26 -9.41
N LEU A 71 -9.18 10.20 -9.87
CA LEU A 71 -8.59 9.00 -10.42
C LEU A 71 -8.63 9.03 -11.95
N ARG A 72 -7.47 9.09 -12.60
CA ARG A 72 -7.32 8.97 -14.05
C ARG A 72 -6.65 7.66 -14.40
N ILE A 73 -7.23 6.89 -15.32
CA ILE A 73 -6.66 5.63 -15.79
C ILE A 73 -5.80 5.90 -17.03
N GLU A 74 -4.51 5.59 -16.92
CA GLU A 74 -3.55 5.75 -18.01
C GLU A 74 -3.39 4.43 -18.78
N ASP A 75 -4.39 4.15 -19.62
CA ASP A 75 -4.58 2.93 -20.42
C ASP A 75 -4.11 3.10 -21.88
N THR A 76 -3.15 3.99 -22.11
CA THR A 76 -2.60 4.25 -23.46
C THR A 76 -1.69 3.13 -23.99
N ASP A 77 -1.32 2.14 -23.17
CA ASP A 77 -0.50 0.98 -23.56
C ASP A 77 -1.34 -0.29 -23.49
N ALA A 78 -2.07 -0.57 -24.58
CA ALA A 78 -2.93 -1.75 -24.68
C ALA A 78 -2.17 -3.09 -24.52
N LYS A 79 -0.85 -3.13 -24.79
CA LYS A 79 -0.03 -4.34 -24.62
C LYS A 79 0.16 -4.72 -23.16
N ARG A 80 0.06 -3.76 -22.24
CA ARG A 80 0.21 -3.95 -20.78
C ARG A 80 -1.09 -3.96 -20.01
N GLU A 81 -2.19 -3.65 -20.65
CA GLU A 81 -3.50 -3.67 -20.00
C GLU A 81 -3.92 -5.08 -19.64
N VAL A 82 -4.35 -5.28 -18.40
CA VAL A 82 -4.87 -6.54 -17.89
C VAL A 82 -6.37 -6.40 -17.69
N ALA A 83 -7.15 -7.30 -18.27
CA ALA A 83 -8.62 -7.29 -18.13
C ALA A 83 -9.02 -7.33 -16.65
N GLY A 84 -9.97 -6.47 -16.25
CA GLY A 84 -10.44 -6.34 -14.87
C GLY A 84 -9.48 -5.61 -13.92
N ALA A 85 -8.33 -5.12 -14.41
CA ALA A 85 -7.36 -4.44 -13.56
C ALA A 85 -7.86 -3.10 -13.04
N THR A 86 -8.62 -2.36 -13.81
CA THR A 86 -9.20 -1.07 -13.41
C THR A 86 -10.23 -1.26 -12.29
N GLU A 87 -11.15 -2.21 -12.44
CA GLU A 87 -12.15 -2.55 -11.43
C GLU A 87 -11.49 -2.98 -10.12
N LYS A 88 -10.50 -3.86 -10.21
CA LYS A 88 -9.72 -4.33 -9.07
C LYS A 88 -9.00 -3.19 -8.37
N LEU A 89 -8.36 -2.32 -9.11
CA LEU A 89 -7.68 -1.14 -8.60
C LEU A 89 -8.64 -0.23 -7.81
N ILE A 90 -9.81 0.08 -8.36
CA ILE A 90 -10.80 0.93 -7.70
C ILE A 90 -11.31 0.26 -6.41
N ARG A 91 -11.57 -1.07 -6.42
CA ARG A 91 -11.99 -1.82 -5.22
C ARG A 91 -10.93 -1.78 -4.13
N ILE A 92 -9.65 -1.97 -4.48
CA ILE A 92 -8.55 -1.92 -3.52
C ILE A 92 -8.46 -0.53 -2.89
N PHE A 93 -8.48 0.56 -3.66
CA PHE A 93 -8.42 1.89 -3.07
C PHE A 93 -9.60 2.19 -2.14
N ARG A 94 -10.83 1.77 -2.51
CA ARG A 94 -11.99 1.87 -1.63
C ARG A 94 -11.80 1.07 -0.33
N GLN A 95 -11.26 -0.14 -0.41
CA GLN A 95 -10.98 -1.00 0.75
C GLN A 95 -9.98 -0.36 1.72
N TYR A 96 -8.97 0.34 1.19
CA TYR A 96 -7.97 1.06 1.99
C TYR A 96 -8.38 2.50 2.31
N GLY A 97 -9.63 2.87 2.07
CA GLY A 97 -10.19 4.15 2.47
C GLY A 97 -9.69 5.36 1.67
N VAL A 98 -8.99 5.17 0.54
CA VAL A 98 -8.67 6.26 -0.38
C VAL A 98 -9.93 6.68 -1.13
N ARG A 99 -10.30 7.94 -0.96
CA ARG A 99 -11.53 8.48 -1.53
C ARG A 99 -11.21 9.51 -2.61
N PHE A 100 -11.49 9.14 -3.86
CA PHE A 100 -11.46 10.04 -4.99
C PHE A 100 -12.77 10.82 -5.08
N ASP A 101 -12.70 12.14 -5.29
CA ASP A 101 -13.86 13.01 -5.45
C ASP A 101 -14.45 12.91 -6.85
N GLU A 102 -13.59 12.66 -7.85
CA GLU A 102 -13.92 12.51 -9.25
C GLU A 102 -13.05 11.41 -9.88
N GLY A 103 -13.38 11.03 -11.11
CA GLY A 103 -12.53 10.09 -11.86
C GLY A 103 -13.24 8.81 -12.25
N ALA A 104 -12.43 7.82 -12.64
CA ALA A 104 -12.90 6.47 -12.89
C ALA A 104 -13.45 5.86 -11.60
N THR A 105 -14.66 5.28 -11.67
CA THR A 105 -15.36 4.70 -10.52
C THR A 105 -16.11 3.44 -10.97
N LEU A 106 -16.81 2.77 -10.06
CA LEU A 106 -17.66 1.63 -10.36
C LEU A 106 -19.12 2.00 -10.15
N ASP A 107 -19.96 1.63 -11.11
CA ASP A 107 -21.42 1.70 -10.98
C ASP A 107 -21.96 0.62 -10.01
N ALA A 108 -23.28 0.53 -9.90
CA ALA A 108 -23.96 -0.44 -9.04
C ALA A 108 -23.73 -1.90 -9.47
N ASP A 109 -23.50 -2.12 -10.76
CA ASP A 109 -23.25 -3.45 -11.34
C ASP A 109 -21.77 -3.83 -11.30
N GLY A 110 -20.91 -2.90 -10.86
CA GLY A 110 -19.46 -3.10 -10.74
C GLY A 110 -18.67 -2.80 -12.02
N ASN A 111 -19.29 -2.18 -13.03
CA ASN A 111 -18.62 -1.77 -14.26
C ASN A 111 -17.90 -0.44 -14.06
N VAL A 112 -16.80 -0.24 -14.79
CA VAL A 112 -16.07 1.03 -14.76
C VAL A 112 -16.88 2.12 -15.48
N THR A 113 -17.10 3.20 -14.76
CA THR A 113 -17.76 4.42 -15.25
C THR A 113 -16.99 5.65 -14.78
N ASP A 114 -17.40 6.83 -15.24
CA ASP A 114 -16.81 8.10 -14.84
C ASP A 114 -17.73 8.86 -13.87
N SER A 115 -17.13 9.57 -12.93
CA SER A 115 -17.81 10.51 -12.03
C SER A 115 -17.08 11.86 -12.06
N GLY A 116 -17.81 12.95 -12.16
CA GLY A 116 -17.25 14.31 -12.24
C GLY A 116 -17.39 14.94 -13.62
N SER A 117 -16.91 16.19 -13.75
CA SER A 117 -17.16 17.04 -14.93
C SER A 117 -15.96 17.19 -15.88
N TYR A 118 -14.84 16.52 -15.58
CA TYR A 118 -13.59 16.66 -16.34
C TYR A 118 -13.22 15.39 -17.12
N GLY A 119 -14.17 14.47 -17.27
CA GLY A 119 -14.00 13.23 -18.04
C GLY A 119 -13.88 13.44 -19.56
N PRO A 120 -13.68 12.36 -20.33
CA PRO A 120 -13.44 10.99 -19.85
C PRO A 120 -12.18 10.87 -18.98
N TYR A 121 -12.23 10.00 -17.94
CA TYR A 121 -11.09 9.79 -17.05
C TYR A 121 -10.23 8.58 -17.44
N ARG A 122 -10.51 7.96 -18.57
CA ARG A 122 -9.66 6.95 -19.23
C ARG A 122 -8.99 7.58 -20.45
N GLN A 123 -7.66 7.50 -20.51
CA GLN A 123 -6.89 8.18 -21.57
C GLN A 123 -7.18 7.61 -22.97
N SER A 124 -7.45 6.32 -23.08
CA SER A 124 -7.87 5.69 -24.36
C SER A 124 -9.12 6.32 -24.99
N GLN A 125 -9.98 6.93 -24.19
CA GLN A 125 -11.22 7.59 -24.65
C GLN A 125 -11.03 9.05 -25.03
N ARG A 126 -9.81 9.58 -24.95
CA ARG A 126 -9.49 11.01 -25.15
C ARG A 126 -8.71 11.29 -26.43
N ALA A 127 -8.58 10.30 -27.32
CA ALA A 127 -7.74 10.41 -28.53
C ALA A 127 -8.00 11.70 -29.33
N HIS A 128 -9.28 12.05 -29.56
CA HIS A 128 -9.63 13.28 -30.29
C HIS A 128 -9.08 14.54 -29.61
N ILE A 129 -9.13 14.61 -28.29
CA ILE A 129 -8.59 15.76 -27.52
C ILE A 129 -7.09 15.91 -27.78
N TYR A 130 -6.34 14.80 -27.71
CA TYR A 130 -4.90 14.83 -27.96
C TYR A 130 -4.58 15.24 -29.40
N HIS A 131 -5.39 14.81 -30.38
CA HIS A 131 -5.20 15.19 -31.79
C HIS A 131 -5.36 16.68 -32.00
N VAL A 132 -6.27 17.36 -31.28
CA VAL A 132 -6.44 18.83 -31.37
C VAL A 132 -5.16 19.55 -30.93
N PHE A 133 -4.57 19.16 -29.80
CA PHE A 133 -3.32 19.77 -29.33
C PHE A 133 -2.10 19.34 -30.14
N ALA A 134 -2.10 18.12 -30.69
CA ALA A 134 -1.08 17.66 -31.61
C ALA A 134 -1.09 18.48 -32.92
N LYS A 135 -2.29 18.70 -33.50
CA LYS A 135 -2.48 19.54 -34.68
C LYS A 135 -1.93 20.96 -34.45
N LYS A 136 -2.23 21.56 -33.29
CA LYS A 136 -1.68 22.87 -32.90
C LYS A 136 -0.15 22.86 -32.88
N LEU A 137 0.49 21.84 -32.30
CA LEU A 137 1.95 21.75 -32.27
C LEU A 137 2.56 21.65 -33.68
N VAL A 138 1.89 20.94 -34.61
CA VAL A 138 2.32 20.89 -36.02
C VAL A 138 2.14 22.24 -36.71
N GLU A 139 1.00 22.91 -36.52
CA GLU A 139 0.75 24.23 -37.08
C GLU A 139 1.79 25.29 -36.64
N GLU A 140 2.27 25.14 -35.40
CA GLU A 140 3.30 26.02 -34.83
C GLU A 140 4.74 25.58 -35.18
N GLY A 141 4.90 24.51 -35.97
CA GLY A 141 6.22 23.96 -36.33
C GLY A 141 6.99 23.36 -35.16
N LYS A 142 6.28 22.91 -34.13
CA LYS A 142 6.83 22.32 -32.90
C LYS A 142 6.74 20.77 -32.86
N ALA A 143 6.09 20.20 -33.88
CA ALA A 143 5.99 18.74 -34.04
C ALA A 143 6.00 18.39 -35.53
N TYR A 144 6.41 17.16 -35.84
CA TYR A 144 6.54 16.67 -37.20
C TYR A 144 6.22 15.17 -37.29
N PRO A 145 5.74 14.68 -38.46
CA PRO A 145 5.53 13.26 -38.71
C PRO A 145 6.87 12.55 -38.96
N CYS A 146 7.02 11.37 -38.40
CA CYS A 146 8.18 10.51 -38.61
C CYS A 146 7.70 9.16 -39.16
N PHE A 147 8.19 8.78 -40.34
CA PHE A 147 7.85 7.55 -41.04
C PHE A 147 8.89 6.43 -40.84
N THR A 148 9.96 6.70 -40.09
CA THR A 148 10.95 5.70 -39.69
C THR A 148 10.28 4.61 -38.87
N THR A 149 10.44 3.33 -39.28
CA THR A 149 9.84 2.19 -38.57
C THR A 149 10.52 1.96 -37.21
N GLU A 150 9.87 1.19 -36.33
CA GLU A 150 10.45 0.84 -35.04
C GLU A 150 11.75 0.03 -35.21
N GLU A 151 11.80 -0.86 -36.21
CA GLU A 151 12.97 -1.66 -36.56
C GLU A 151 14.14 -0.79 -37.05
N GLU A 152 13.88 0.14 -37.97
CA GLU A 152 14.89 1.09 -38.44
C GLU A 152 15.39 1.99 -37.29
N TYR A 153 14.51 2.40 -36.41
CA TYR A 153 14.87 3.22 -35.25
C TYR A 153 15.68 2.41 -34.21
N GLU A 154 15.32 1.14 -33.97
CA GLU A 154 16.09 0.24 -33.11
C GLU A 154 17.48 -0.07 -33.70
N GLU A 155 17.59 -0.24 -35.03
CA GLU A 155 18.89 -0.41 -35.70
C GLU A 155 19.77 0.83 -35.55
N LEU A 156 19.19 2.01 -35.66
CA LEU A 156 19.88 3.28 -35.44
C LEU A 156 20.35 3.39 -33.96
N GLN A 157 19.50 3.01 -32.99
CA GLN A 157 19.89 2.98 -31.56
C GLN A 157 20.88 1.85 -31.23
N ALA A 158 20.81 0.71 -31.90
CA ALA A 158 21.72 -0.39 -31.64
C ALA A 158 23.16 -0.04 -32.04
N THR A 159 23.34 0.85 -33.01
CA THR A 159 24.63 1.43 -33.36
C THR A 159 25.17 2.30 -32.20
N ASP A 160 24.31 3.05 -31.54
CA ASP A 160 24.67 3.88 -30.37
C ASP A 160 24.98 3.02 -29.14
N LYS A 161 24.13 2.03 -28.82
CA LYS A 161 24.36 1.10 -27.70
C LYS A 161 25.65 0.30 -27.85
N LYS A 162 26.05 -0.05 -29.06
CA LYS A 162 27.37 -0.69 -29.30
C LYS A 162 28.55 0.25 -29.06
N ALA A 163 28.37 1.55 -29.28
CA ALA A 163 29.34 2.58 -28.90
C ALA A 163 29.38 2.80 -27.38
N GLU A 164 28.22 2.83 -26.72
CA GLU A 164 28.07 2.97 -25.26
C GLU A 164 28.69 1.80 -24.48
N ILE A 165 28.57 0.56 -24.98
CA ILE A 165 29.19 -0.63 -24.37
C ILE A 165 30.72 -0.61 -24.52
N LYS A 166 31.27 0.07 -25.52
CA LYS A 166 32.72 0.18 -25.76
C LYS A 166 33.41 1.33 -25.04
N SER A 167 32.67 2.40 -24.69
CA SER A 167 33.19 3.50 -23.89
C SER A 167 32.32 3.68 -22.65
N LYS A 168 32.92 3.67 -21.46
CA LYS A 168 32.20 3.89 -20.20
C LYS A 168 31.62 5.30 -20.03
N GLU A 169 31.76 6.17 -21.02
CA GLU A 169 31.33 7.56 -20.99
C GLU A 169 30.71 7.93 -22.34
N TRP A 170 29.49 8.46 -22.32
CA TRP A 170 28.81 9.08 -23.47
C TRP A 170 29.59 10.34 -23.87
N THR A 171 30.03 10.40 -25.13
CA THR A 171 30.89 11.50 -25.61
C THR A 171 30.10 12.58 -26.35
N ALA A 172 30.70 13.76 -26.52
CA ALA A 172 30.13 14.83 -27.36
C ALA A 172 29.94 14.37 -28.83
N ALA A 173 30.76 13.42 -29.32
CA ALA A 173 30.63 12.84 -30.66
C ALA A 173 29.37 11.97 -30.78
N ASP A 174 28.98 11.26 -29.71
CA ASP A 174 27.77 10.43 -29.68
C ASP A 174 26.51 11.31 -29.67
N ASN A 175 26.55 12.44 -28.97
CA ASN A 175 25.51 13.46 -29.01
C ASN A 175 25.35 14.07 -30.42
N ALA A 176 26.46 14.38 -31.08
CA ALA A 176 26.44 14.93 -32.44
C ALA A 176 25.86 13.93 -33.44
N ALA A 177 26.23 12.65 -33.36
CA ALA A 177 25.70 11.60 -34.23
C ALA A 177 24.18 11.36 -34.00
N ALA A 178 23.74 11.37 -32.75
CA ALA A 178 22.31 11.28 -32.41
C ALA A 178 21.53 12.48 -32.97
N PHE A 179 22.10 13.68 -32.88
CA PHE A 179 21.50 14.89 -33.42
C PHE A 179 21.43 14.91 -34.95
N GLU A 180 22.48 14.43 -35.66
CA GLU A 180 22.48 14.30 -37.13
C GLU A 180 21.40 13.32 -37.62
N ARG A 181 21.22 12.19 -36.94
CA ARG A 181 20.14 11.23 -37.24
C ARG A 181 18.76 11.85 -37.03
N GLN A 182 18.59 12.56 -35.92
CA GLN A 182 17.36 13.28 -35.62
C GLN A 182 17.08 14.36 -36.66
N ALA A 183 18.10 15.08 -37.13
CA ALA A 183 18.00 16.07 -38.19
C ALA A 183 17.57 15.45 -39.53
N ALA A 184 18.03 14.23 -39.85
CA ALA A 184 17.59 13.51 -41.04
C ALA A 184 16.10 13.17 -41.01
N MET A 185 15.58 12.75 -39.84
CA MET A 185 14.14 12.45 -39.66
C MET A 185 13.23 13.68 -39.76
N ARG A 186 13.76 14.90 -39.57
CA ARG A 186 13.02 16.17 -39.64
C ARG A 186 12.84 16.70 -41.08
N ASN A 187 13.59 16.20 -42.05
CA ASN A 187 13.70 16.75 -43.39
C ASN A 187 12.75 16.07 -44.39
N PHE A 188 11.45 16.32 -44.25
CA PHE A 188 10.44 15.94 -45.24
C PHE A 188 9.85 17.17 -45.91
N THR A 189 9.56 17.05 -47.23
CA THR A 189 8.72 18.00 -47.96
C THR A 189 7.24 17.67 -47.77
N LEU A 190 6.34 18.62 -48.07
CA LEU A 190 4.89 18.36 -48.03
C LEU A 190 4.49 17.24 -49.01
N GLU A 191 5.14 17.21 -50.18
CA GLU A 191 4.91 16.22 -51.24
C GLU A 191 5.29 14.84 -50.77
N GLU A 192 6.42 14.67 -50.08
CA GLU A 192 6.88 13.40 -49.54
C GLU A 192 5.93 12.91 -48.42
N VAL A 193 5.51 13.81 -47.51
CA VAL A 193 4.53 13.45 -46.46
C VAL A 193 3.22 13.01 -47.10
N ALA A 194 2.70 13.75 -48.09
CA ALA A 194 1.46 13.41 -48.80
C ALA A 194 1.57 12.04 -49.49
N ALA A 195 2.73 11.75 -50.12
CA ALA A 195 2.99 10.46 -50.78
C ALA A 195 3.02 9.30 -49.76
N HIS A 196 3.68 9.48 -48.59
CA HIS A 196 3.70 8.48 -47.53
C HIS A 196 2.31 8.19 -46.99
N LEU A 197 1.52 9.24 -46.73
CA LEU A 197 0.13 9.10 -46.25
C LEU A 197 -0.76 8.42 -47.30
N ALA A 198 -0.65 8.79 -48.58
CA ALA A 198 -1.41 8.18 -49.66
C ALA A 198 -1.03 6.71 -49.87
N ALA A 199 0.20 6.31 -49.59
CA ALA A 199 0.67 4.93 -49.59
C ALA A 199 0.27 4.13 -48.36
N GLY A 200 -0.32 4.79 -47.33
CA GLY A 200 -0.74 4.14 -46.09
C GLY A 200 0.45 3.75 -45.18
N HIS A 201 1.59 4.39 -45.33
CA HIS A 201 2.75 4.13 -44.47
C HIS A 201 2.43 4.56 -43.02
N PRO A 202 2.72 3.72 -42.03
CA PRO A 202 2.54 4.08 -40.62
C PRO A 202 3.49 5.23 -40.26
N TRP A 203 3.04 6.11 -39.37
CA TRP A 203 3.83 7.24 -38.89
C TRP A 203 3.58 7.50 -37.41
N VAL A 204 4.54 8.13 -36.75
CA VAL A 204 4.40 8.64 -35.40
C VAL A 204 4.58 10.16 -35.40
N LEU A 205 3.95 10.85 -34.47
CA LEU A 205 4.21 12.28 -34.29
C LEU A 205 5.33 12.46 -33.27
N ARG A 206 6.38 13.19 -33.65
CA ARG A 206 7.49 13.55 -32.76
C ARG A 206 7.47 15.04 -32.45
N ILE A 207 7.88 15.39 -31.22
CA ILE A 207 8.18 16.78 -30.89
C ILE A 207 9.39 17.24 -31.72
N LEU A 208 9.40 18.50 -32.16
CA LEU A 208 10.59 19.14 -32.70
C LEU A 208 11.29 19.86 -31.56
N SER A 209 12.24 19.20 -30.91
CA SER A 209 12.93 19.77 -29.76
C SER A 209 13.85 20.93 -30.17
N ASP A 210 13.80 22.01 -29.38
CA ASP A 210 14.68 23.18 -29.47
C ASP A 210 15.76 23.20 -28.36
N GLY A 211 15.88 22.09 -27.63
CA GLY A 211 16.85 21.96 -26.54
C GLY A 211 18.29 21.88 -27.03
N ASP A 212 19.19 22.24 -26.14
CA ASP A 212 20.63 22.23 -26.41
C ASP A 212 21.19 20.79 -26.45
N PRO A 213 21.65 20.29 -27.60
CA PRO A 213 22.19 18.93 -27.71
C PRO A 213 23.48 18.73 -26.94
N ASP A 214 24.23 19.78 -26.66
CA ASP A 214 25.48 19.73 -25.91
C ASP A 214 25.26 19.72 -24.39
N GLY A 215 23.99 19.89 -23.94
CA GLY A 215 23.59 19.85 -22.53
C GLY A 215 24.11 21.02 -21.69
N ASN A 216 24.59 22.11 -22.33
CA ASN A 216 25.06 23.30 -21.63
C ASN A 216 23.93 24.14 -21.05
N LYS A 217 22.77 24.15 -21.73
CA LYS A 217 21.58 24.81 -21.22
C LYS A 217 20.83 23.92 -20.27
N LYS A 218 20.32 24.49 -19.19
CA LYS A 218 19.66 23.76 -18.12
C LYS A 218 18.28 24.31 -17.83
N VAL A 219 17.37 23.41 -17.51
CA VAL A 219 16.08 23.75 -16.88
C VAL A 219 16.24 23.70 -15.37
N VAL A 220 15.60 24.66 -14.71
CA VAL A 220 15.58 24.75 -13.24
C VAL A 220 14.13 24.84 -12.78
N PHE A 221 13.75 23.97 -11.86
CA PHE A 221 12.44 24.02 -11.21
C PHE A 221 12.53 23.64 -9.74
N THR A 222 11.48 23.93 -8.98
CA THR A 222 11.41 23.56 -7.57
C THR A 222 10.48 22.37 -7.40
N ASP A 223 11.02 21.25 -6.98
CA ASP A 223 10.26 20.11 -6.49
C ASP A 223 9.91 20.31 -5.02
N LEU A 224 8.67 20.02 -4.63
CA LEU A 224 8.21 20.31 -3.26
C LEU A 224 8.81 19.37 -2.19
N ILE A 225 9.39 18.22 -2.61
CA ILE A 225 10.05 17.27 -1.72
C ILE A 225 11.57 17.35 -1.87
N LYS A 226 12.06 17.33 -3.11
CA LYS A 226 13.50 17.28 -3.42
C LYS A 226 14.16 18.66 -3.42
N GLY A 227 13.39 19.74 -3.40
CA GLY A 227 13.91 21.11 -3.45
C GLY A 227 14.27 21.57 -4.87
N LYS A 228 15.28 22.42 -4.99
CA LYS A 228 15.71 22.94 -6.28
C LYS A 228 16.37 21.84 -7.11
N ILE A 229 15.82 21.60 -8.31
CA ILE A 229 16.34 20.64 -9.29
C ILE A 229 16.88 21.41 -10.49
N GLU A 230 18.04 20.99 -10.94
CA GLU A 230 18.71 21.51 -12.12
C GLU A 230 19.13 20.34 -13.01
N MET A 231 18.73 20.34 -14.28
CA MET A 231 19.03 19.28 -15.23
C MET A 231 19.19 19.85 -16.64
N PRO A 232 19.86 19.14 -17.58
CA PRO A 232 19.91 19.54 -18.97
C PRO A 232 18.52 19.73 -19.58
N GLU A 233 18.37 20.66 -20.53
CA GLU A 233 17.17 20.75 -21.37
C GLU A 233 16.98 19.45 -22.14
N ASN A 234 15.72 19.15 -22.50
CA ASN A 234 15.46 18.04 -23.39
C ASN A 234 15.82 18.40 -24.82
N SER A 235 16.76 17.69 -25.42
CA SER A 235 17.16 17.79 -26.82
C SER A 235 16.63 16.66 -27.70
N GLU A 236 15.98 15.65 -27.11
CA GLU A 236 15.43 14.48 -27.83
C GLU A 236 14.08 14.80 -28.47
N ASP A 237 13.90 14.38 -29.72
CA ASP A 237 12.60 14.38 -30.42
C ASP A 237 11.79 13.13 -30.02
N PHE A 238 11.25 13.12 -28.81
CA PHE A 238 10.45 12.00 -28.34
C PHE A 238 9.06 11.95 -29.00
N VAL A 239 8.48 10.77 -29.04
CA VAL A 239 7.17 10.52 -29.65
C VAL A 239 6.07 11.15 -28.80
N LEU A 240 5.19 11.91 -29.46
CA LEU A 240 3.96 12.47 -28.89
C LEU A 240 2.77 11.56 -29.11
N LEU A 241 2.53 11.17 -30.39
CA LEU A 241 1.50 10.21 -30.78
C LEU A 241 2.15 8.99 -31.40
N LYS A 242 1.70 7.81 -31.02
CA LYS A 242 2.07 6.53 -31.61
C LYS A 242 1.38 6.34 -32.97
N SER A 243 1.77 5.32 -33.72
CA SER A 243 1.21 5.02 -35.04
C SER A 243 -0.28 4.66 -35.03
N ASP A 244 -0.82 4.27 -33.88
CA ASP A 244 -2.24 4.03 -33.64
C ASP A 244 -3.02 5.33 -33.30
N GLY A 245 -2.36 6.49 -33.29
CA GLY A 245 -2.93 7.77 -32.92
C GLY A 245 -3.09 8.00 -31.42
N ILE A 246 -2.73 7.03 -30.58
CA ILE A 246 -2.81 7.16 -29.12
C ILE A 246 -1.55 7.88 -28.61
N PRO A 247 -1.68 8.80 -27.62
CA PRO A 247 -0.54 9.54 -27.11
C PRO A 247 0.42 8.67 -26.30
N THR A 248 1.68 9.10 -26.22
CA THR A 248 2.57 8.63 -25.18
C THR A 248 2.22 9.26 -23.84
N TYR A 249 2.69 8.65 -22.75
CA TYR A 249 2.53 9.18 -21.40
C TYR A 249 2.90 10.67 -21.30
N HIS A 250 4.02 11.06 -21.88
CA HIS A 250 4.52 12.45 -21.78
C HIS A 250 3.52 13.48 -22.32
N PHE A 251 2.94 13.20 -23.48
CA PHE A 251 2.01 14.10 -24.11
C PHE A 251 0.63 14.09 -23.43
N ALA A 252 0.11 12.89 -23.13
CA ALA A 252 -1.14 12.74 -22.42
C ALA A 252 -1.11 13.44 -21.05
N HIS A 253 -0.02 13.28 -20.28
CA HIS A 253 0.19 13.96 -19.01
C HIS A 253 0.05 15.48 -19.12
N ALA A 254 0.72 16.11 -20.11
CA ALA A 254 0.69 17.56 -20.23
C ALA A 254 -0.70 18.11 -20.60
N VAL A 255 -1.39 17.44 -21.55
CA VAL A 255 -2.73 17.84 -22.00
C VAL A 255 -3.77 17.63 -20.90
N ASP A 256 -3.75 16.46 -20.26
CA ASP A 256 -4.77 16.11 -19.27
C ASP A 256 -4.63 16.91 -17.98
N ASP A 257 -3.41 17.07 -17.49
CA ASP A 257 -3.20 17.84 -16.25
C ASP A 257 -3.55 19.33 -16.45
N HIS A 258 -3.40 19.86 -17.67
CA HIS A 258 -3.89 21.19 -18.01
C HIS A 258 -5.43 21.25 -18.02
N LEU A 259 -6.09 20.39 -18.80
CA LEU A 259 -7.55 20.42 -18.96
C LEU A 259 -8.30 20.05 -17.67
N MET A 260 -7.74 19.17 -16.85
CA MET A 260 -8.32 18.79 -15.56
C MET A 260 -7.93 19.75 -14.42
N HIS A 261 -7.19 20.83 -14.73
CA HIS A 261 -6.74 21.86 -13.79
C HIS A 261 -5.92 21.30 -12.61
N THR A 262 -5.05 20.32 -12.87
CA THR A 262 -4.14 19.77 -11.88
C THR A 262 -3.17 20.83 -11.39
N THR A 263 -3.13 21.08 -10.10
CA THR A 263 -2.21 22.05 -9.49
C THR A 263 -0.95 21.44 -8.94
N HIS A 264 -1.05 20.17 -8.49
CA HIS A 264 0.04 19.43 -7.88
C HIS A 264 0.11 18.01 -8.46
N VAL A 265 1.29 17.59 -8.86
CA VAL A 265 1.58 16.27 -9.41
C VAL A 265 2.45 15.48 -8.45
N VAL A 266 1.88 14.48 -7.80
CA VAL A 266 2.61 13.49 -6.99
C VAL A 266 2.94 12.30 -7.86
N ARG A 267 4.22 11.89 -7.89
CA ARG A 267 4.67 10.71 -8.64
C ARG A 267 6.00 10.18 -8.09
N GLY A 268 6.36 8.96 -8.44
CA GLY A 268 7.63 8.37 -8.04
C GLY A 268 8.85 9.10 -8.63
N GLU A 269 9.97 9.08 -7.92
CA GLU A 269 11.22 9.73 -8.35
C GLU A 269 11.82 9.16 -9.63
N GLU A 270 11.39 7.97 -10.06
CA GLU A 270 11.75 7.38 -11.36
C GLU A 270 11.31 8.24 -12.55
N TRP A 271 10.35 9.13 -12.35
CA TRP A 271 9.88 10.08 -13.36
C TRP A 271 10.66 11.39 -13.37
N LEU A 272 11.56 11.61 -12.40
CA LEU A 272 12.34 12.84 -12.32
C LEU A 272 13.16 13.11 -13.59
N PRO A 273 13.83 12.13 -14.23
CA PRO A 273 14.55 12.35 -15.49
C PRO A 273 13.68 12.84 -16.64
N SER A 274 12.38 12.49 -16.62
CA SER A 274 11.42 12.93 -17.65
C SER A 274 10.92 14.36 -17.47
N SER A 275 11.28 15.04 -16.38
CA SER A 275 10.79 16.38 -16.06
C SER A 275 11.18 17.42 -17.11
N ALA A 276 12.38 17.31 -17.70
CA ALA A 276 12.80 18.21 -18.80
C ALA A 276 11.87 18.11 -20.02
N LYS A 277 11.42 16.89 -20.39
CA LYS A 277 10.46 16.65 -21.49
C LYS A 277 9.10 17.30 -21.18
N HIS A 278 8.63 17.17 -19.93
CA HIS A 278 7.35 17.73 -19.51
C HIS A 278 7.40 19.26 -19.47
N ILE A 279 8.49 19.85 -18.94
CA ILE A 279 8.69 21.32 -18.92
C ILE A 279 8.68 21.87 -20.35
N GLN A 280 9.33 21.21 -21.30
CA GLN A 280 9.31 21.59 -22.71
C GLN A 280 7.88 21.51 -23.29
N LEU A 281 7.13 20.45 -23.00
CA LEU A 281 5.75 20.29 -23.46
C LEU A 281 4.82 21.37 -22.92
N PHE A 282 4.85 21.65 -21.62
CA PHE A 282 4.04 22.72 -21.02
C PHE A 282 4.37 24.07 -21.67
N ARG A 283 5.66 24.35 -21.90
CA ARG A 283 6.11 25.56 -22.59
C ARG A 283 5.60 25.63 -24.03
N TYR A 284 5.70 24.52 -24.80
CA TYR A 284 5.28 24.47 -26.20
C TYR A 284 3.78 24.61 -26.37
N LEU A 285 3.00 24.02 -25.49
CA LEU A 285 1.55 24.09 -25.48
C LEU A 285 1.02 25.42 -24.95
N GLY A 286 1.87 26.18 -24.23
CA GLY A 286 1.48 27.44 -23.60
C GLY A 286 0.72 27.21 -22.27
N PHE A 287 0.89 26.07 -21.65
CA PHE A 287 0.21 25.68 -20.42
C PHE A 287 0.99 26.10 -19.17
N ALA A 288 0.26 26.41 -18.09
CA ALA A 288 0.87 26.59 -16.78
C ALA A 288 1.34 25.24 -16.22
N MET A 289 2.59 25.17 -15.81
CA MET A 289 3.17 23.96 -15.24
C MET A 289 2.64 23.72 -13.82
N PRO A 290 2.18 22.50 -13.48
CA PRO A 290 1.82 22.13 -12.12
C PRO A 290 3.06 22.09 -11.21
N LYS A 291 2.84 22.13 -9.90
CA LYS A 291 3.91 21.89 -8.91
C LYS A 291 4.19 20.41 -8.80
N TYR A 292 5.44 20.00 -8.96
CA TYR A 292 5.85 18.60 -8.88
C TYR A 292 6.28 18.20 -7.48
N MET A 293 5.99 16.95 -7.15
CA MET A 293 6.38 16.26 -5.92
C MET A 293 6.88 14.87 -6.28
N HIS A 294 8.20 14.68 -6.34
CA HIS A 294 8.80 13.38 -6.62
C HIS A 294 9.08 12.63 -5.32
N THR A 295 8.22 11.65 -5.04
CA THR A 295 8.34 10.79 -3.86
C THR A 295 9.42 9.74 -4.06
N ALA A 296 10.22 9.52 -3.04
CA ALA A 296 11.16 8.41 -3.06
C ALA A 296 10.42 7.06 -3.03
N GLN A 297 11.05 6.04 -3.59
CA GLN A 297 10.48 4.69 -3.67
C GLN A 297 10.39 4.05 -2.29
N VAL A 298 9.39 3.19 -2.11
CA VAL A 298 9.33 2.30 -0.95
C VAL A 298 10.37 1.21 -1.14
N MET A 299 11.29 1.11 -0.18
CA MET A 299 12.43 0.19 -0.18
C MET A 299 12.15 -0.98 0.77
N CYS A 300 12.94 -2.05 0.67
CA CYS A 300 13.03 -3.12 1.65
C CYS A 300 14.49 -3.48 1.89
N PHE A 301 14.77 -4.29 2.91
CA PHE A 301 16.09 -4.87 3.11
C PHE A 301 16.21 -6.19 2.35
N ASP A 302 17.38 -6.45 1.76
CA ASP A 302 17.74 -7.76 1.25
C ASP A 302 18.24 -8.68 2.39
N ALA A 303 18.55 -9.94 2.05
CA ALA A 303 19.06 -10.91 3.03
C ALA A 303 20.40 -10.51 3.67
N ASN A 304 21.14 -9.56 3.06
CA ASN A 304 22.41 -9.04 3.54
C ASN A 304 22.25 -7.73 4.33
N GLY A 305 21.02 -7.24 4.50
CA GLY A 305 20.73 -5.98 5.18
C GLY A 305 20.91 -4.73 4.33
N ASN A 306 21.09 -4.84 3.00
CA ASN A 306 21.21 -3.69 2.11
C ASN A 306 19.81 -3.23 1.67
N LYS A 307 19.65 -1.92 1.54
CA LYS A 307 18.40 -1.33 1.01
C LYS A 307 18.30 -1.60 -0.49
N ARG A 308 17.14 -2.13 -0.92
CA ARG A 308 16.78 -2.31 -2.32
C ARG A 308 15.34 -1.93 -2.58
N LYS A 309 15.00 -1.70 -3.83
CA LYS A 309 13.60 -1.49 -4.26
C LYS A 309 12.75 -2.74 -3.94
N LEU A 310 11.52 -2.51 -3.52
CA LEU A 310 10.52 -3.57 -3.35
C LEU A 310 10.27 -4.27 -4.69
N SER A 311 10.44 -5.58 -4.73
CA SER A 311 10.22 -6.41 -5.92
C SER A 311 8.85 -7.09 -5.87
N LYS A 312 8.35 -7.59 -7.01
CA LYS A 312 7.06 -8.31 -7.08
C LYS A 312 6.94 -9.55 -6.18
N ARG A 313 8.06 -10.04 -5.64
CA ARG A 313 8.11 -11.23 -4.75
C ARG A 313 8.13 -10.87 -3.27
N ASP A 314 8.30 -9.59 -2.96
CA ASP A 314 8.37 -9.16 -1.57
C ASP A 314 6.97 -8.97 -1.01
N MET A 315 6.81 -9.20 0.28
CA MET A 315 5.59 -8.86 1.00
C MET A 315 5.31 -7.37 0.85
N GLY A 316 4.06 -7.03 0.55
CA GLY A 316 3.64 -5.65 0.30
C GLY A 316 3.85 -5.17 -1.14
N SER A 317 4.38 -6.04 -2.02
CA SER A 317 4.40 -5.76 -3.46
C SER A 317 2.99 -5.80 -4.07
N ASN A 318 2.05 -6.52 -3.45
CA ASN A 318 0.65 -6.57 -3.83
C ASN A 318 -0.21 -6.26 -2.59
N MET A 319 -1.14 -5.32 -2.71
CA MET A 319 -2.03 -4.96 -1.61
C MET A 319 -2.96 -6.09 -1.17
N GLU A 320 -3.25 -7.06 -2.05
CA GLU A 320 -4.02 -8.25 -1.68
C GLU A 320 -3.31 -9.16 -0.68
N ASP A 321 -1.97 -9.14 -0.66
CA ASP A 321 -1.20 -9.94 0.28
C ASP A 321 -1.45 -9.50 1.72
N PHE A 322 -1.61 -8.20 1.96
CA PHE A 322 -1.97 -7.69 3.30
C PHE A 322 -3.33 -8.23 3.75
N PHE A 323 -4.31 -8.27 2.84
CA PHE A 323 -5.60 -8.85 3.15
C PHE A 323 -5.50 -10.34 3.47
N ARG A 324 -4.80 -11.12 2.63
CA ARG A 324 -4.62 -12.57 2.86
C ARG A 324 -3.89 -12.88 4.17
N LEU A 325 -2.91 -12.04 4.54
CA LEU A 325 -2.19 -12.14 5.80
C LEU A 325 -3.04 -11.67 7.00
N GLY A 326 -4.22 -11.10 6.75
CA GLY A 326 -5.15 -10.68 7.79
C GLY A 326 -4.90 -9.30 8.38
N TYR A 327 -4.12 -8.43 7.72
CA TYR A 327 -4.02 -7.04 8.15
C TYR A 327 -5.31 -6.29 7.87
N ALA A 328 -5.88 -5.65 8.88
CA ALA A 328 -7.00 -4.75 8.66
C ALA A 328 -6.54 -3.55 7.81
N PRO A 329 -7.34 -3.08 6.83
CA PRO A 329 -6.96 -1.96 5.97
C PRO A 329 -6.52 -0.72 6.73
N VAL A 330 -7.21 -0.37 7.81
CA VAL A 330 -6.86 0.78 8.67
C VAL A 330 -5.47 0.63 9.31
N CYS A 331 -5.04 -0.59 9.62
CA CYS A 331 -3.70 -0.84 10.17
C CYS A 331 -2.60 -0.50 9.15
N VAL A 332 -2.81 -0.89 7.89
CA VAL A 332 -1.89 -0.56 6.79
C VAL A 332 -1.88 0.95 6.54
N CYS A 333 -3.04 1.61 6.58
CA CYS A 333 -3.13 3.06 6.41
C CYS A 333 -2.41 3.82 7.54
N GLU A 334 -2.58 3.43 8.79
CA GLU A 334 -1.85 4.04 9.92
C GLU A 334 -0.34 3.79 9.82
N TYR A 335 0.07 2.61 9.39
CA TYR A 335 1.47 2.33 9.10
C TYR A 335 2.02 3.21 7.98
N LEU A 336 1.26 3.39 6.89
CA LEU A 336 1.65 4.33 5.82
C LEU A 336 1.83 5.75 6.36
N MET A 337 0.94 6.24 7.20
CA MET A 337 1.08 7.58 7.81
C MET A 337 2.35 7.68 8.66
N THR A 338 2.73 6.60 9.36
CA THR A 338 3.98 6.53 10.15
C THR A 338 5.23 6.69 9.29
N ILE A 339 5.24 6.09 8.09
CA ILE A 339 6.39 6.20 7.17
C ILE A 339 6.34 7.43 6.27
N LEU A 340 5.15 8.03 6.10
CA LEU A 340 4.95 9.26 5.31
C LEU A 340 5.40 10.51 6.04
N ASN A 341 5.10 10.63 7.34
CA ASN A 341 5.37 11.83 8.11
C ASN A 341 6.02 11.51 9.46
N SER A 342 7.21 12.06 9.67
CA SER A 342 8.04 11.80 10.85
C SER A 342 7.41 12.19 12.20
N ASN A 343 6.34 13.00 12.22
CA ASN A 343 5.63 13.44 13.42
C ASN A 343 4.27 12.71 13.62
N TYR A 344 3.95 11.70 12.79
CA TYR A 344 2.68 10.99 12.92
C TYR A 344 2.56 10.21 14.23
N GLU A 345 3.60 9.51 14.65
CA GLU A 345 3.57 8.71 15.88
C GLU A 345 3.34 9.56 17.13
N GLU A 346 3.99 10.74 17.19
CA GLU A 346 3.76 11.69 18.29
C GLU A 346 2.31 12.19 18.30
N TRP A 347 1.79 12.58 17.13
CA TRP A 347 0.40 13.00 17.01
C TRP A 347 -0.56 11.87 17.40
N ARG A 348 -0.31 10.64 16.97
CA ARG A 348 -1.15 9.48 17.30
C ARG A 348 -1.16 9.19 18.80
N ALA A 349 -0.01 9.31 19.45
CA ALA A 349 0.09 9.15 20.91
C ALA A 349 -0.75 10.17 21.68
N GLN A 350 -0.82 11.41 21.18
CA GLN A 350 -1.63 12.50 21.76
C GLN A 350 -3.12 12.42 21.36
N ASN A 351 -3.46 11.72 20.30
CA ASN A 351 -4.81 11.62 19.72
C ASN A 351 -5.19 10.15 19.47
N PRO A 352 -5.23 9.27 20.49
CA PRO A 352 -5.41 7.83 20.31
C PRO A 352 -6.75 7.46 19.65
N ASP A 353 -7.81 8.23 19.91
CA ASP A 353 -9.18 7.92 19.48
C ASP A 353 -9.61 8.67 18.20
N ARG A 354 -8.77 9.58 17.68
CA ARG A 354 -9.10 10.30 16.45
C ARG A 354 -8.84 9.45 15.22
N PRO A 355 -9.65 9.59 14.15
CA PRO A 355 -9.32 8.98 12.85
C PRO A 355 -7.93 9.42 12.37
N TYR A 356 -7.17 8.51 11.75
CA TYR A 356 -5.85 8.86 11.18
C TYR A 356 -5.95 9.95 10.11
N THR A 357 -7.11 10.07 9.48
CA THR A 357 -7.43 11.10 8.49
C THR A 357 -7.44 12.52 9.04
N ASP A 358 -7.56 12.69 10.36
CA ASP A 358 -7.50 13.99 11.01
C ASP A 358 -6.06 14.48 11.22
N PHE A 359 -5.07 13.63 10.94
CA PHE A 359 -3.66 14.02 11.06
C PHE A 359 -3.33 15.17 10.10
N PRO A 360 -2.72 16.28 10.58
CA PRO A 360 -2.29 17.38 9.74
C PRO A 360 -1.04 17.00 8.95
N PHE A 361 -1.25 16.33 7.81
CA PHE A 361 -0.19 15.89 6.91
C PHE A 361 0.64 17.07 6.39
N SER A 362 1.97 16.93 6.37
CA SER A 362 2.87 17.99 5.93
C SER A 362 3.95 17.47 4.99
N ILE A 363 4.04 18.06 3.79
CA ILE A 363 5.11 17.77 2.83
C ILE A 363 6.50 17.98 3.44
N LYS A 364 6.66 19.00 4.29
CA LYS A 364 7.94 19.32 4.97
C LYS A 364 8.42 18.24 5.94
N LYS A 365 7.55 17.33 6.33
CA LYS A 365 7.84 16.20 7.24
C LYS A 365 8.01 14.87 6.50
N MET A 366 7.92 14.89 5.16
CA MET A 366 8.20 13.73 4.33
C MET A 366 9.70 13.50 4.19
N SER A 367 10.10 12.23 4.07
CA SER A 367 11.50 11.86 3.79
C SER A 367 11.81 12.03 2.30
N ALA A 368 12.86 12.80 1.98
CA ALA A 368 13.35 12.93 0.61
C ALA A 368 14.15 11.69 0.14
N SER A 369 14.66 10.88 1.06
CA SER A 369 15.48 9.67 0.77
C SER A 369 14.69 8.37 0.75
N GLY A 370 13.36 8.45 0.93
CA GLY A 370 12.47 7.30 0.95
C GLY A 370 12.26 6.69 2.33
N CYS A 371 11.38 5.71 2.33
CA CYS A 371 11.06 4.91 3.51
C CYS A 371 11.38 3.45 3.24
N VAL A 372 11.68 2.71 4.30
CA VAL A 372 11.89 1.27 4.25
C VAL A 372 10.67 0.59 4.85
N MET A 373 10.13 -0.37 4.13
CA MET A 373 9.07 -1.23 4.67
C MET A 373 9.65 -2.09 5.79
N ASP A 374 9.06 -1.97 6.97
CA ASP A 374 9.45 -2.65 8.20
C ASP A 374 8.24 -3.44 8.74
N ILE A 375 8.30 -4.78 8.61
CA ILE A 375 7.22 -5.67 9.05
C ILE A 375 7.06 -5.69 10.57
N PRO A 376 8.12 -5.79 11.38
CA PRO A 376 8.02 -5.59 12.82
C PRO A 376 7.29 -4.29 13.20
N LYS A 377 7.61 -3.19 12.54
CA LYS A 377 6.94 -1.90 12.78
C LYS A 377 5.46 -1.92 12.35
N LEU A 378 5.15 -2.53 11.21
CA LEU A 378 3.76 -2.72 10.77
C LEU A 378 2.98 -3.53 11.81
N ASN A 379 3.55 -4.61 12.33
CA ASN A 379 2.93 -5.43 13.37
C ASN A 379 2.68 -4.63 14.66
N ASP A 380 3.63 -3.81 15.07
CA ASP A 380 3.47 -2.93 16.24
C ASP A 380 2.35 -1.92 16.05
N VAL A 381 2.30 -1.25 14.91
CA VAL A 381 1.22 -0.31 14.57
C VAL A 381 -0.11 -1.05 14.54
N SER A 382 -0.17 -2.22 13.90
CA SER A 382 -1.39 -3.01 13.78
C SER A 382 -1.92 -3.46 15.14
N LYS A 383 -1.05 -3.97 16.03
CA LYS A 383 -1.43 -4.32 17.41
C LYS A 383 -2.00 -3.13 18.17
N ASN A 384 -1.41 -1.95 17.99
CA ASN A 384 -1.91 -0.72 18.60
C ASN A 384 -3.29 -0.33 18.07
N VAL A 385 -3.52 -0.47 16.76
CA VAL A 385 -4.81 -0.18 16.12
C VAL A 385 -5.87 -1.18 16.58
N LEU A 386 -5.62 -2.49 16.42
CA LEU A 386 -6.58 -3.53 16.76
C LEU A 386 -6.91 -3.58 18.26
N SER A 387 -6.00 -3.15 19.13
CA SER A 387 -6.28 -3.07 20.57
C SER A 387 -7.35 -2.03 20.92
N ARG A 388 -7.59 -1.05 20.07
CA ARG A 388 -8.64 -0.01 20.24
C ARG A 388 -10.02 -0.45 19.75
N PHE A 389 -10.09 -1.52 18.93
CA PHE A 389 -11.36 -2.06 18.48
C PHE A 389 -12.17 -2.59 19.67
N THR A 390 -13.48 -2.38 19.64
CA THR A 390 -14.40 -3.06 20.55
C THR A 390 -14.44 -4.57 20.27
N ALA A 391 -15.00 -5.34 21.18
CA ALA A 391 -15.19 -6.77 20.97
C ALA A 391 -16.05 -7.08 19.74
N ALA A 392 -17.08 -6.27 19.48
CA ALA A 392 -17.92 -6.42 18.31
C ALA A 392 -17.16 -6.09 17.02
N GLU A 393 -16.44 -4.97 16.96
CA GLU A 393 -15.67 -4.58 15.76
C GLU A 393 -14.61 -5.61 15.39
N ILE A 394 -13.86 -6.15 16.37
CA ILE A 394 -12.87 -7.18 16.08
C ILE A 394 -13.50 -8.51 15.68
N TYR A 395 -14.66 -8.86 16.26
CA TYR A 395 -15.44 -10.03 15.86
C TYR A 395 -15.89 -9.90 14.40
N ASP A 396 -16.58 -8.81 14.06
CA ASP A 396 -17.12 -8.59 12.72
C ASP A 396 -16.03 -8.59 11.66
N ALA A 397 -14.91 -7.88 11.92
CA ALA A 397 -13.77 -7.82 11.01
C ALA A 397 -13.09 -9.19 10.83
N THR A 398 -12.95 -9.96 11.92
CA THR A 398 -12.34 -11.29 11.86
C THR A 398 -13.23 -12.28 11.13
N VAL A 399 -14.55 -12.28 11.38
CA VAL A 399 -15.50 -13.13 10.67
C VAL A 399 -15.51 -12.83 9.17
N ALA A 400 -15.56 -11.54 8.79
CA ALA A 400 -15.50 -11.14 7.40
C ALA A 400 -14.21 -11.61 6.69
N TRP A 401 -13.07 -11.50 7.34
CA TRP A 401 -11.81 -12.01 6.80
C TRP A 401 -11.76 -13.54 6.73
N ALA A 402 -12.21 -14.22 7.79
CA ALA A 402 -12.15 -15.66 7.90
C ALA A 402 -13.06 -16.38 6.90
N ALA A 403 -14.14 -15.73 6.47
CA ALA A 403 -15.05 -16.28 5.44
C ALA A 403 -14.29 -16.67 4.16
N ASP A 404 -13.30 -15.85 3.77
CA ASP A 404 -12.49 -16.07 2.56
C ASP A 404 -11.15 -16.79 2.86
N CYS A 405 -10.58 -16.60 4.06
CA CYS A 405 -9.20 -16.95 4.33
C CYS A 405 -9.00 -18.11 5.33
N ASP A 406 -9.94 -18.33 6.26
CA ASP A 406 -9.90 -19.42 7.25
C ASP A 406 -11.31 -19.95 7.58
N PRO A 407 -11.87 -20.87 6.76
CA PRO A 407 -13.23 -21.39 6.93
C PRO A 407 -13.44 -22.09 8.29
N GLU A 408 -12.41 -22.71 8.87
CA GLU A 408 -12.51 -23.36 10.18
C GLU A 408 -12.68 -22.33 11.31
N LEU A 409 -11.90 -21.25 11.29
CA LEU A 409 -12.07 -20.14 12.22
C LEU A 409 -13.44 -19.48 12.03
N HIS A 410 -13.88 -19.26 10.79
CA HIS A 410 -15.18 -18.71 10.49
C HIS A 410 -16.31 -19.55 11.09
N ALA A 411 -16.28 -20.87 10.90
CA ALA A 411 -17.27 -21.79 11.47
C ALA A 411 -17.28 -21.72 13.02
N CYS A 412 -16.11 -21.69 13.66
CA CYS A 412 -16.02 -21.57 15.13
C CYS A 412 -16.65 -20.24 15.63
N LEU A 413 -16.33 -19.11 15.01
CA LEU A 413 -16.80 -17.80 15.45
C LEU A 413 -18.31 -17.60 15.22
N THR A 414 -18.84 -18.14 14.12
CA THR A 414 -20.26 -17.99 13.74
C THR A 414 -21.19 -18.99 14.42
N ALA A 415 -20.66 -20.09 15.00
CA ALA A 415 -21.46 -21.07 15.72
C ALA A 415 -22.13 -20.46 16.99
N ASP A 416 -21.42 -19.60 17.69
CA ASP A 416 -21.93 -18.84 18.85
C ASP A 416 -21.30 -17.43 18.87
N PRO A 417 -21.95 -16.46 18.19
CA PRO A 417 -21.45 -15.09 18.13
C PRO A 417 -21.30 -14.41 19.49
N ALA A 418 -22.19 -14.69 20.44
CA ALA A 418 -22.15 -14.09 21.76
C ALA A 418 -20.93 -14.60 22.56
N TYR A 419 -20.66 -15.90 22.49
CA TYR A 419 -19.48 -16.51 23.09
C TYR A 419 -18.18 -15.97 22.47
N ALA A 420 -18.10 -15.89 21.14
CA ALA A 420 -16.94 -15.33 20.44
C ALA A 420 -16.68 -13.87 20.83
N GLN A 421 -17.70 -13.04 20.90
CA GLN A 421 -17.57 -11.65 21.33
C GLN A 421 -17.13 -11.56 22.80
N ALA A 422 -17.60 -12.42 23.69
CA ALA A 422 -17.16 -12.48 25.07
C ALA A 422 -15.66 -12.83 25.17
N ILE A 423 -15.15 -13.73 24.33
CA ILE A 423 -13.72 -14.04 24.24
C ILE A 423 -12.94 -12.79 23.81
N PHE A 424 -13.39 -12.09 22.76
CA PHE A 424 -12.74 -10.87 22.29
C PHE A 424 -12.80 -9.72 23.30
N ALA A 425 -13.75 -9.71 24.24
CA ALA A 425 -13.84 -8.71 25.27
C ALA A 425 -12.74 -8.80 26.34
N ILE A 426 -12.07 -9.94 26.45
CA ILE A 426 -11.04 -10.17 27.47
C ILE A 426 -9.90 -9.15 27.32
N GLY A 427 -9.72 -8.30 28.36
CA GLY A 427 -8.67 -7.30 28.40
C GLY A 427 -8.82 -6.14 27.41
N ARG A 428 -10.01 -5.94 26.81
CA ARG A 428 -10.35 -4.78 25.98
C ARG A 428 -11.08 -3.70 26.77
N GLY A 429 -11.14 -2.48 26.22
CA GLY A 429 -11.89 -1.35 26.78
C GLY A 429 -11.26 -0.71 28.02
N GLY A 430 -10.14 -1.21 28.54
CA GLY A 430 -9.42 -0.65 29.68
C GLY A 430 -8.41 0.42 29.28
N LYS A 431 -7.81 1.09 30.29
CA LYS A 431 -6.75 2.11 30.08
C LYS A 431 -5.50 1.53 29.39
N LYS A 432 -5.26 0.23 29.46
CA LYS A 432 -4.15 -0.48 28.83
C LYS A 432 -4.70 -1.74 28.17
N PRO A 433 -5.34 -1.62 27.00
CA PRO A 433 -5.89 -2.75 26.31
C PRO A 433 -4.78 -3.71 25.88
N ARG A 434 -5.09 -5.01 25.84
CA ARG A 434 -4.16 -6.04 25.37
C ARG A 434 -3.86 -5.89 23.87
N LYS A 435 -2.62 -6.21 23.49
CA LYS A 435 -2.11 -6.12 22.11
C LYS A 435 -1.74 -7.52 21.62
N ASP A 436 -2.69 -8.45 21.64
CA ASP A 436 -2.43 -9.88 21.50
C ASP A 436 -2.07 -10.27 20.06
N PHE A 437 -2.66 -9.63 19.06
CA PHE A 437 -2.46 -9.98 17.65
C PHE A 437 -2.32 -8.76 16.75
N ALA A 438 -1.54 -8.94 15.68
CA ALA A 438 -1.30 -7.93 14.64
C ALA A 438 -2.20 -8.16 13.42
N THR A 439 -2.65 -9.39 13.20
CA THR A 439 -3.43 -9.80 12.03
C THR A 439 -4.62 -10.65 12.45
N PHE A 440 -5.62 -10.77 11.59
CA PHE A 440 -6.72 -11.70 11.82
C PHE A 440 -6.26 -13.17 11.77
N ALA A 441 -5.16 -13.47 11.08
CA ALA A 441 -4.55 -14.80 11.12
C ALA A 441 -4.00 -15.19 12.50
N ASP A 442 -3.59 -14.21 13.32
CA ASP A 442 -3.15 -14.44 14.69
C ASP A 442 -4.30 -14.78 15.65
N VAL A 443 -5.55 -14.55 15.23
CA VAL A 443 -6.73 -14.74 16.09
C VAL A 443 -6.95 -16.21 16.40
N LYS A 444 -6.89 -17.10 15.40
CA LYS A 444 -7.09 -18.54 15.60
C LYS A 444 -6.15 -19.11 16.65
N PRO A 445 -4.82 -18.91 16.57
CA PRO A 445 -3.93 -19.33 17.64
C PRO A 445 -4.19 -18.63 18.98
N TYR A 446 -4.77 -17.42 19.03
CA TYR A 446 -5.08 -16.74 20.29
C TYR A 446 -6.27 -17.38 21.04
N LEU A 447 -7.30 -17.84 20.31
CA LEU A 447 -8.55 -18.32 20.90
C LEU A 447 -8.80 -19.84 20.76
N ASP A 448 -7.87 -20.60 20.16
CA ASP A 448 -8.05 -22.03 19.89
C ASP A 448 -8.43 -22.87 21.13
N PHE A 449 -7.91 -22.51 22.30
CA PHE A 449 -8.25 -23.21 23.55
C PHE A 449 -9.69 -22.95 24.05
N PHE A 450 -10.43 -21.99 23.46
CA PHE A 450 -11.84 -21.82 23.78
C PHE A 450 -12.76 -22.81 23.04
N TYR A 451 -12.25 -23.43 21.97
CA TYR A 451 -12.99 -24.40 21.14
C TYR A 451 -12.37 -25.80 21.24
N ASP A 452 -13.17 -26.79 21.64
CA ASP A 452 -12.67 -28.14 21.87
C ASP A 452 -12.10 -28.79 20.59
N SER A 453 -12.63 -28.40 19.40
CA SER A 453 -12.10 -28.84 18.09
C SER A 453 -10.70 -28.33 17.79
N LEU A 454 -10.30 -27.20 18.38
CA LEU A 454 -9.00 -26.55 18.15
C LEU A 454 -8.02 -26.73 19.33
N PHE A 455 -8.53 -27.17 20.48
CA PHE A 455 -7.74 -27.26 21.69
C PHE A 455 -6.60 -28.27 21.58
N SER A 456 -5.39 -27.84 21.91
CA SER A 456 -4.20 -28.67 22.00
C SER A 456 -3.23 -28.12 23.03
N ILE A 457 -2.46 -29.02 23.68
CA ILE A 457 -1.38 -28.60 24.57
C ILE A 457 -0.16 -28.28 23.70
N ARG A 458 0.30 -27.01 23.75
CA ARG A 458 1.39 -26.50 22.93
C ARG A 458 2.66 -26.20 23.69
N ASP A 459 2.53 -25.84 24.99
CA ASP A 459 3.66 -25.52 25.83
C ASP A 459 3.94 -26.70 26.77
N SER A 460 5.12 -26.75 27.36
CA SER A 460 5.54 -27.67 28.41
C SER A 460 5.87 -26.89 29.68
N LEU A 461 5.72 -27.54 30.82
CA LEU A 461 6.18 -26.98 32.09
C LEU A 461 7.71 -26.85 32.08
N PRO A 462 8.27 -25.93 32.90
CA PRO A 462 9.71 -25.76 33.04
C PRO A 462 10.40 -27.07 33.46
N ASP A 463 11.64 -27.27 32.98
CA ASP A 463 12.47 -28.41 33.36
C ASP A 463 12.63 -28.47 34.88
N GLY A 464 12.54 -29.68 35.44
CA GLY A 464 12.62 -29.93 36.89
C GLY A 464 11.29 -29.77 37.64
N THR A 465 10.18 -29.46 36.96
CA THR A 465 8.84 -29.48 37.58
C THR A 465 8.46 -30.93 37.94
N ASP A 466 8.13 -31.19 39.25
CA ASP A 466 7.71 -32.50 39.69
C ASP A 466 6.26 -32.80 39.22
N PRO A 467 6.04 -33.86 38.42
CA PRO A 467 4.72 -34.27 37.99
C PRO A 467 3.75 -34.61 39.15
N ALA A 468 4.29 -35.00 40.30
CA ALA A 468 3.47 -35.30 41.47
C ALA A 468 2.88 -34.02 42.08
N ASP A 469 3.65 -32.93 42.10
CA ASP A 469 3.17 -31.63 42.57
C ASP A 469 2.11 -31.05 41.63
N VAL A 470 2.31 -31.19 40.34
CA VAL A 470 1.33 -30.74 39.32
C VAL A 470 -0.01 -31.45 39.52
N ARG A 471 0.02 -32.80 39.68
CA ARG A 471 -1.19 -33.60 39.96
C ARG A 471 -1.85 -33.21 41.27
N ALA A 472 -1.05 -33.02 42.33
CA ALA A 472 -1.56 -32.65 43.65
C ALA A 472 -2.25 -31.26 43.60
N ALA A 473 -1.62 -30.28 42.96
CA ALA A 473 -2.18 -28.96 42.80
C ALA A 473 -3.48 -28.94 41.98
N ILE A 474 -3.51 -29.65 40.85
CA ILE A 474 -4.71 -29.76 40.03
C ILE A 474 -5.85 -30.45 40.76
N ASN A 475 -5.58 -31.59 41.41
CA ASN A 475 -6.60 -32.34 42.16
C ASN A 475 -7.15 -31.50 43.33
N ALA A 476 -6.28 -30.82 44.08
CA ALA A 476 -6.70 -29.91 45.15
C ALA A 476 -7.59 -28.78 44.61
N PHE A 477 -7.25 -28.20 43.45
CA PHE A 477 -8.05 -27.16 42.83
C PHE A 477 -9.39 -27.70 42.35
N CYS A 478 -9.44 -28.86 41.70
CA CYS A 478 -10.70 -29.47 41.25
C CYS A 478 -11.68 -29.72 42.43
N ALA A 479 -11.17 -30.04 43.60
CA ALA A 479 -11.99 -30.30 44.80
C ALA A 479 -12.66 -29.03 45.36
N VAL A 480 -12.07 -27.87 45.14
CA VAL A 480 -12.56 -26.58 45.70
C VAL A 480 -13.09 -25.60 44.64
N TYR A 481 -12.96 -25.95 43.37
CA TYR A 481 -13.38 -25.08 42.28
C TYR A 481 -14.89 -24.84 42.29
N ASP A 482 -15.28 -23.55 42.36
CA ASP A 482 -16.66 -23.11 42.31
C ASP A 482 -16.78 -21.98 41.27
N GLU A 483 -17.66 -22.17 40.29
CA GLU A 483 -17.91 -21.22 39.20
C GLU A 483 -18.53 -19.91 39.70
N SER A 484 -19.14 -19.93 40.90
CA SER A 484 -19.75 -18.72 41.52
C SER A 484 -18.75 -17.84 42.26
N ASP A 485 -17.49 -18.28 42.43
CA ASP A 485 -16.45 -17.46 43.08
C ASP A 485 -16.21 -16.16 42.29
N ASP A 486 -16.02 -15.06 42.98
CA ASP A 486 -15.39 -13.89 42.38
C ASP A 486 -13.87 -14.10 42.20
N SER A 487 -13.23 -13.21 41.49
CA SER A 487 -11.79 -13.28 41.18
C SER A 487 -10.91 -13.36 42.44
N SER A 488 -11.31 -12.71 43.54
CA SER A 488 -10.57 -12.72 44.82
C SER A 488 -10.69 -14.06 45.52
N ALA A 489 -11.91 -14.57 45.71
CA ALA A 489 -12.17 -15.84 46.31
C ALA A 489 -11.52 -16.99 45.51
N TRP A 490 -11.60 -16.96 44.20
CA TRP A 490 -10.94 -17.89 43.31
C TRP A 490 -9.41 -17.90 43.53
N PHE A 491 -8.76 -16.73 43.57
CA PHE A 491 -7.32 -16.63 43.75
C PHE A 491 -6.87 -17.00 45.17
N ASP A 492 -7.67 -16.71 46.19
CA ASP A 492 -7.37 -17.13 47.58
C ASP A 492 -7.40 -18.65 47.75
N LYS A 493 -8.24 -19.36 47.00
CA LYS A 493 -8.18 -20.82 46.91
C LYS A 493 -6.84 -21.32 46.35
N ILE A 494 -6.31 -20.68 45.30
CA ILE A 494 -5.00 -21.02 44.73
C ILE A 494 -3.88 -20.75 45.72
N LYS A 495 -3.92 -19.64 46.46
CA LYS A 495 -2.94 -19.37 47.55
C LYS A 495 -2.97 -20.44 48.64
N SER A 496 -4.18 -20.82 49.07
CA SER A 496 -4.34 -21.89 50.09
C SER A 496 -3.78 -23.23 49.61
N ILE A 497 -3.94 -23.55 48.32
CA ILE A 497 -3.36 -24.75 47.73
C ILE A 497 -1.83 -24.63 47.70
N ALA A 498 -1.29 -23.46 47.32
CA ALA A 498 0.16 -23.24 47.33
C ALA A 498 0.75 -23.49 48.73
N ASP A 499 0.17 -22.87 49.76
CA ASP A 499 0.63 -23.08 51.14
C ASP A 499 0.56 -24.55 51.57
N SER A 500 -0.52 -25.25 51.23
CA SER A 500 -0.70 -26.67 51.60
C SER A 500 0.32 -27.61 50.94
N LEU A 501 0.87 -27.23 49.80
CA LEU A 501 1.86 -27.98 49.03
C LEU A 501 3.30 -27.52 49.26
N GLY A 502 3.53 -26.54 50.15
CA GLY A 502 4.84 -25.99 50.45
C GLY A 502 5.36 -25.00 49.42
N TYR A 503 4.47 -24.43 48.63
CA TYR A 503 4.73 -23.31 47.73
C TYR A 503 4.41 -21.99 48.44
N ALA A 504 5.14 -20.93 48.12
CA ALA A 504 4.88 -19.62 48.71
C ALA A 504 3.59 -18.99 48.12
N SER A 505 2.63 -18.66 48.96
CA SER A 505 1.42 -17.93 48.59
C SER A 505 1.69 -16.43 48.41
N ASP A 506 2.72 -15.88 49.07
CA ASP A 506 3.20 -14.49 48.91
C ASP A 506 4.47 -14.41 48.08
N MET A 507 4.40 -13.73 46.97
CA MET A 507 5.53 -13.49 46.05
C MET A 507 6.66 -12.66 46.69
N LYS A 508 6.38 -11.82 47.71
CA LYS A 508 7.42 -11.06 48.43
C LYS A 508 8.23 -12.00 49.33
N ALA A 509 7.54 -12.87 50.06
CA ALA A 509 8.19 -13.90 50.88
C ALA A 509 9.05 -14.86 50.03
N TYR A 510 8.53 -15.27 48.88
CA TYR A 510 9.28 -16.11 47.95
C TYR A 510 10.57 -15.44 47.45
N LYS A 511 10.50 -14.15 47.01
CA LYS A 511 11.68 -13.39 46.54
C LYS A 511 12.74 -13.18 47.62
N GLN A 512 12.33 -13.11 48.90
CA GLN A 512 13.27 -12.97 50.03
C GLN A 512 14.02 -14.24 50.37
N ASN A 513 13.37 -15.41 50.27
CA ASN A 513 13.96 -16.69 50.58
C ASN A 513 13.40 -17.81 49.66
N PRO A 514 13.81 -17.88 48.40
CA PRO A 514 13.29 -18.89 47.47
C PRO A 514 13.53 -20.31 47.91
N SER A 515 14.66 -20.59 48.61
CA SER A 515 15.02 -21.93 49.04
C SER A 515 14.17 -22.50 50.18
N ALA A 516 13.35 -21.67 50.83
CA ALA A 516 12.41 -22.12 51.86
C ALA A 516 11.14 -22.79 51.29
N PHE A 517 10.92 -22.67 50.01
CA PHE A 517 9.69 -23.10 49.33
C PHE A 517 10.01 -23.99 48.14
N ARG A 518 9.07 -24.85 47.75
CA ARG A 518 9.14 -25.69 46.51
C ARG A 518 8.96 -24.85 45.22
N GLY A 519 8.40 -23.67 45.35
CA GLY A 519 8.07 -22.73 44.31
C GLY A 519 7.15 -21.65 44.84
N SER A 520 6.33 -21.04 44.02
CA SER A 520 5.41 -19.94 44.36
C SER A 520 3.99 -20.19 43.85
N VAL A 521 3.05 -19.36 44.25
CA VAL A 521 1.67 -19.33 43.73
C VAL A 521 1.63 -19.14 42.22
N ALA A 522 2.66 -18.54 41.62
CA ALA A 522 2.77 -18.39 40.17
C ALA A 522 2.98 -19.75 39.47
N ASP A 523 3.71 -20.67 40.10
CA ASP A 523 3.91 -22.03 39.56
C ASP A 523 2.60 -22.80 39.59
N ILE A 524 1.86 -22.77 40.71
CA ILE A 524 0.52 -23.37 40.82
C ILE A 524 -0.43 -22.79 39.74
N SER A 525 -0.44 -21.48 39.58
CA SER A 525 -1.23 -20.82 38.53
C SER A 525 -0.82 -21.26 37.13
N SER A 526 0.48 -21.51 36.88
CA SER A 526 0.99 -22.00 35.61
C SER A 526 0.57 -23.44 35.31
N PHE A 527 0.52 -24.31 36.34
CA PHE A 527 0.01 -25.69 36.21
C PHE A 527 -1.45 -25.69 35.76
N LEU A 528 -2.28 -24.91 36.44
CA LEU A 528 -3.70 -24.75 36.08
C LEU A 528 -3.88 -24.14 34.70
N ARG A 529 -3.10 -23.12 34.39
CA ARG A 529 -3.14 -22.42 33.09
C ARG A 529 -2.81 -23.37 31.95
N LEU A 530 -1.70 -24.12 32.07
CA LEU A 530 -1.30 -25.07 31.04
C LEU A 530 -2.36 -26.16 30.83
N ALA A 531 -2.91 -26.69 31.92
CA ALA A 531 -3.95 -27.73 31.86
C ALA A 531 -5.22 -27.23 31.16
N VAL A 532 -5.64 -26.00 31.41
CA VAL A 532 -6.89 -25.44 30.88
C VAL A 532 -6.73 -24.89 29.47
N THR A 533 -5.61 -24.22 29.19
CA THR A 533 -5.39 -23.48 27.92
C THR A 533 -4.40 -24.13 26.96
N GLY A 534 -3.65 -25.14 27.43
CA GLY A 534 -2.54 -25.73 26.69
C GLY A 534 -1.31 -24.81 26.56
N ARG A 535 -1.25 -23.71 27.33
CA ARG A 535 -0.23 -22.66 27.20
C ARG A 535 0.19 -22.10 28.56
N LEU A 536 1.44 -21.64 28.65
CA LEU A 536 1.95 -20.90 29.80
C LEU A 536 1.57 -19.40 29.73
N ASN A 537 1.41 -18.85 28.53
CA ASN A 537 0.96 -17.47 28.33
C ASN A 537 -0.44 -17.46 27.69
N ALA A 538 -1.42 -17.01 28.43
CA ALA A 538 -2.81 -16.90 28.02
C ALA A 538 -3.43 -15.66 28.71
N PRO A 539 -4.62 -15.21 28.31
CA PRO A 539 -5.36 -14.17 29.03
C PRO A 539 -5.59 -14.51 30.51
N ASP A 540 -6.23 -13.61 31.21
CA ASP A 540 -6.55 -13.81 32.64
C ASP A 540 -7.24 -15.15 32.88
N LEU A 541 -6.61 -15.98 33.69
CA LEU A 541 -7.03 -17.39 33.87
C LEU A 541 -8.42 -17.52 34.51
N TYR A 542 -8.76 -16.64 35.44
CA TYR A 542 -10.10 -16.60 36.03
C TYR A 542 -11.17 -16.36 34.94
N THR A 543 -10.98 -15.34 34.12
CA THR A 543 -11.90 -15.01 33.03
C THR A 543 -11.98 -16.15 32.01
N VAL A 544 -10.86 -16.79 31.67
CA VAL A 544 -10.82 -17.93 30.77
C VAL A 544 -11.65 -19.10 31.33
N MET A 545 -11.45 -19.47 32.59
CA MET A 545 -12.20 -20.59 33.24
C MET A 545 -13.68 -20.30 33.32
N HIS A 546 -14.04 -19.04 33.60
CA HIS A 546 -15.45 -18.59 33.66
C HIS A 546 -16.14 -18.70 32.28
N LEU A 547 -15.46 -18.30 31.19
CA LEU A 547 -16.00 -18.45 29.84
C LEU A 547 -16.04 -19.92 29.37
N LEU A 548 -15.10 -20.73 29.75
CA LEU A 548 -15.12 -22.17 29.44
C LEU A 548 -16.26 -22.92 30.17
N GLY A 549 -16.67 -22.40 31.31
CA GLY A 549 -17.64 -23.03 32.22
C GLY A 549 -17.07 -24.19 33.02
N ARG A 550 -17.79 -24.53 34.09
CA ARG A 550 -17.35 -25.54 35.07
C ARG A 550 -17.01 -26.92 34.43
N SER A 551 -17.92 -27.40 33.57
CA SER A 551 -17.78 -28.75 33.01
C SER A 551 -16.49 -28.90 32.18
N ARG A 552 -16.24 -27.95 31.26
CA ARG A 552 -15.08 -27.98 30.36
C ARG A 552 -13.77 -27.75 31.12
N THR A 553 -13.79 -26.82 32.09
CA THR A 553 -12.65 -26.54 32.96
C THR A 553 -12.23 -27.78 33.75
N LEU A 554 -13.17 -28.43 34.46
CA LEU A 554 -12.86 -29.64 35.26
C LEU A 554 -12.44 -30.81 34.37
N SER A 555 -13.07 -31.01 33.21
CA SER A 555 -12.69 -32.07 32.26
C SER A 555 -11.23 -31.93 31.81
N ARG A 556 -10.77 -30.74 31.46
CA ARG A 556 -9.39 -30.49 31.03
C ARG A 556 -8.39 -30.64 32.17
N LEU A 557 -8.70 -30.11 33.34
CA LEU A 557 -7.87 -30.26 34.53
C LEU A 557 -7.66 -31.76 34.88
N THR A 558 -8.75 -32.53 34.91
CA THR A 558 -8.70 -33.96 35.22
C THR A 558 -7.90 -34.72 34.17
N ALA A 559 -8.19 -34.50 32.88
CA ALA A 559 -7.46 -35.18 31.80
C ALA A 559 -5.95 -34.87 31.82
N PHE A 560 -5.59 -33.61 32.13
CA PHE A 560 -4.19 -33.23 32.26
C PHE A 560 -3.51 -33.90 33.46
N ALA A 561 -4.14 -33.95 34.63
CA ALA A 561 -3.63 -34.59 35.80
C ALA A 561 -3.40 -36.12 35.60
N GLU A 562 -4.31 -36.79 34.87
CA GLU A 562 -4.19 -38.21 34.52
C GLU A 562 -3.09 -38.45 33.46
N GLY A 563 -2.91 -37.49 32.52
CA GLY A 563 -1.94 -37.56 31.44
C GLY A 563 -0.50 -37.17 31.82
N THR A 564 -0.27 -36.54 32.98
CA THR A 564 1.06 -36.03 33.39
C THR A 564 2.13 -37.12 33.54
N GLY A 565 1.74 -38.39 33.59
CA GLY A 565 2.70 -39.51 33.51
C GLY A 565 3.12 -39.92 32.10
N ARG A 566 2.41 -39.45 31.06
CA ARG A 566 2.64 -39.85 29.66
C ARG A 566 3.26 -38.72 28.78
N THR A 567 3.10 -37.47 29.17
CA THR A 567 3.45 -36.33 28.33
C THR A 567 4.86 -35.78 28.56
N LEU A 568 5.48 -36.04 29.70
CA LEU A 568 6.86 -35.61 29.99
C LEU A 568 7.94 -36.51 29.37
N GLY A 569 7.56 -37.58 28.64
CA GLY A 569 8.46 -38.52 28.00
C GLY A 569 8.52 -38.49 26.46
N ARG A 570 7.82 -37.59 25.79
CA ARG A 570 7.93 -37.41 24.33
C ARG A 570 8.57 -36.08 24.02
N THR A 571 9.90 -36.06 23.92
CA THR A 571 10.65 -35.12 23.09
C THR A 571 10.12 -35.21 21.65
N LEU A 572 9.83 -34.07 21.08
CA LEU A 572 9.57 -33.91 19.65
C LEU A 572 10.81 -34.36 18.86
N GLY A 573 10.79 -35.56 18.40
CA GLY A 573 11.73 -36.16 17.47
C GLY A 573 11.06 -37.36 16.85
N ASP A 574 10.69 -37.21 15.57
CA ASP A 574 10.17 -38.17 14.61
C ASP A 574 8.72 -37.90 14.16
N SER A 575 8.64 -37.00 13.17
CA SER A 575 7.98 -37.21 11.86
C SER A 575 8.13 -35.96 10.98
#